data_0cceecaa7dfb5d01d4990eb4a475bf20
#
_entry.id   0cceecaa7dfb5d01d4990eb4a475bf20
#
_cell.length_a   1.000
_cell.length_b   1.000
_cell.length_c   1.000
_cell.angle_alpha   90.00
_cell.angle_beta   90.00
_cell.angle_gamma   90.00
#
_symmetry.space_group_name_H-M   'P 1'
#
loop_
_entity.id
_entity.type
_entity.pdbx_description
1 polymer ?
#
loop_
_entity_poly.entity_id
_entity_poly.type
_entity_poly.pdbx_seq_one_letter_code
_entity_poly.pdbx_strand_id
1 'polypeptide(L)'
;MAKFEIKEEFYLDGKPFKILSGAIQYFRLHPDQWRDTLYNLKALGFNTVETYIPWALHEPQEGQFQAEGMLDFEAYFKLVEEMGLYLIVRPTPYICAEFDFGGLPAWLLRYPSMRLRVNHPLFLEKVSHFYDWLFPKLLPYQSDQGGPILMMQVENEYGSYAEDKAYMRSIAQMMKVRGVTVPLFTSDGTWIEALESGTLIEDDIFVTGNFGSQPKENTDNLRAFMERYGKKWPLMCTEFWDGWFSRWSEEIVRREAEDLAQDVKEMLQLGSMNLFLLRGGTNFGFISGCSARKSKDLPQITSYDFDAPITEWGQPTEKYYAVQRVTHEVFPELEQMEPISRQAKAYGSFPLLGTANLLDVAADITEEILLDYPQPMEQIGQNHGYILYRSDIKNQYHEERLKALETHDRCHFYVNQEHLATQYREEIGDEMLFSADTERIQIDVLVENMGRVNYGYKLGAPSQSKGVKGGIMINHQFRKGWKHYALKFDKEMLAKLDCYSAPPEKVKAPTFYRFEAELNDIADTFIDCSKYGKGCISVNGFNLGRYWNEGPIHYLYVPSGLLKEKNEFIVFETENVKIEELTLLDHPVYKK
;
A
#
# COMPACT_ATOMS: atom_id res chain seq x y z
N MET A 1 2.87 -33.12 11.20
CA MET A 1 1.63 -32.58 10.62
C MET A 1 0.75 -32.17 11.80
N ALA A 2 0.55 -30.89 11.97
CA ALA A 2 -0.28 -30.38 13.06
C ALA A 2 -1.73 -30.25 12.56
N LYS A 3 -2.69 -30.75 13.33
CA LYS A 3 -4.10 -30.66 13.00
C LYS A 3 -4.73 -29.48 13.72
N PHE A 4 -5.05 -28.41 12.99
CA PHE A 4 -5.80 -27.28 13.54
C PHE A 4 -7.30 -27.47 13.30
N GLU A 5 -8.10 -27.32 14.36
CA GLU A 5 -9.56 -27.51 14.32
C GLU A 5 -10.29 -26.36 15.03
N ILE A 6 -11.43 -25.98 14.48
CA ILE A 6 -12.35 -24.98 15.07
C ILE A 6 -13.61 -25.70 15.55
N LYS A 7 -13.82 -25.75 16.86
CA LYS A 7 -14.99 -26.34 17.52
C LYS A 7 -15.61 -25.29 18.46
N GLU A 8 -15.85 -25.61 19.71
CA GLU A 8 -16.23 -24.62 20.73
C GLU A 8 -15.04 -23.77 21.17
N GLU A 9 -13.81 -24.29 20.96
CA GLU A 9 -12.53 -23.60 21.08
C GLU A 9 -11.68 -23.91 19.84
N PHE A 10 -10.54 -23.23 19.72
CA PHE A 10 -9.50 -23.68 18.79
C PHE A 10 -8.74 -24.86 19.40
N TYR A 11 -8.40 -25.82 18.56
CA TYR A 11 -7.58 -26.99 18.92
C TYR A 11 -6.41 -27.13 17.98
N LEU A 12 -5.25 -27.44 18.54
CA LEU A 12 -4.05 -27.81 17.79
C LEU A 12 -3.56 -29.17 18.29
N ASP A 13 -3.55 -30.18 17.43
CA ASP A 13 -3.26 -31.58 17.78
C ASP A 13 -4.12 -32.08 18.96
N GLY A 14 -5.41 -31.73 18.94
CA GLY A 14 -6.39 -32.12 19.94
C GLY A 14 -6.27 -31.42 21.30
N LYS A 15 -5.35 -30.46 21.46
CA LYS A 15 -5.21 -29.63 22.66
C LYS A 15 -5.84 -28.26 22.45
N PRO A 16 -6.49 -27.68 23.45
CA PRO A 16 -6.95 -26.28 23.38
C PRO A 16 -5.81 -25.35 22.97
N PHE A 17 -6.09 -24.43 22.05
CA PHE A 17 -5.12 -23.49 21.50
C PHE A 17 -5.70 -22.08 21.51
N LYS A 18 -4.93 -21.12 21.96
CA LYS A 18 -5.29 -19.69 21.92
C LYS A 18 -4.48 -19.00 20.83
N ILE A 19 -5.14 -18.36 19.89
CA ILE A 19 -4.47 -17.56 18.88
C ILE A 19 -4.18 -16.18 19.46
N LEU A 20 -2.89 -15.89 19.63
CA LEU A 20 -2.35 -14.58 19.96
C LEU A 20 -1.54 -14.12 18.75
N SER A 21 -2.12 -13.26 17.92
CA SER A 21 -1.60 -12.93 16.61
C SER A 21 -1.32 -11.45 16.44
N GLY A 22 -0.36 -11.12 15.58
CA GLY A 22 -0.10 -9.75 15.13
C GLY A 22 0.16 -9.70 13.63
N ALA A 23 -0.41 -8.70 12.97
CA ALA A 23 -0.23 -8.49 11.54
C ALA A 23 1.15 -7.90 11.23
N ILE A 24 1.89 -8.57 10.37
CA ILE A 24 3.19 -8.15 9.82
C ILE A 24 3.15 -8.40 8.32
N GLN A 25 3.12 -7.34 7.55
CA GLN A 25 3.00 -7.43 6.10
C GLN A 25 4.39 -7.46 5.46
N TYR A 26 4.86 -8.66 5.04
CA TYR A 26 6.19 -8.88 4.50
C TYR A 26 6.58 -7.89 3.40
N PHE A 27 5.65 -7.50 2.53
CA PHE A 27 5.85 -6.60 1.39
C PHE A 27 6.03 -5.11 1.77
N ARG A 28 5.84 -4.73 3.04
CA ARG A 28 6.06 -3.39 3.58
C ARG A 28 7.36 -3.29 4.40
N LEU A 29 8.10 -4.39 4.51
CA LEU A 29 9.36 -4.48 5.23
C LEU A 29 10.45 -5.01 4.30
N HIS A 30 11.68 -4.49 4.43
CA HIS A 30 12.81 -5.12 3.76
C HIS A 30 13.09 -6.50 4.42
N PRO A 31 13.50 -7.54 3.65
CA PRO A 31 13.69 -8.91 4.18
C PRO A 31 14.64 -9.02 5.38
N ASP A 32 15.64 -8.14 5.51
CA ASP A 32 16.55 -8.09 6.66
C ASP A 32 15.86 -7.72 7.98
N GLN A 33 14.62 -7.21 7.91
CA GLN A 33 13.82 -6.80 9.07
C GLN A 33 12.80 -7.86 9.51
N TRP A 34 12.54 -8.89 8.69
CA TRP A 34 11.54 -9.90 8.99
C TRP A 34 11.85 -10.65 10.29
N ARG A 35 13.10 -11.13 10.47
CA ARG A 35 13.48 -11.92 11.63
C ARG A 35 13.32 -11.14 12.94
N ASP A 36 13.81 -9.91 12.99
CA ASP A 36 13.72 -9.06 14.18
C ASP A 36 12.26 -8.76 14.53
N THR A 37 11.42 -8.49 13.52
CA THR A 37 10.00 -8.19 13.71
C THR A 37 9.22 -9.43 14.18
N LEU A 38 9.49 -10.60 13.62
CA LEU A 38 8.91 -11.88 14.08
C LEU A 38 9.40 -12.24 15.49
N TYR A 39 10.66 -11.96 15.82
CA TYR A 39 11.16 -12.12 17.17
C TYR A 39 10.40 -11.23 18.16
N ASN A 40 10.16 -9.97 17.80
CA ASN A 40 9.40 -9.04 18.63
C ASN A 40 7.93 -9.46 18.82
N LEU A 41 7.31 -10.08 17.81
CA LEU A 41 6.00 -10.71 17.98
C LEU A 41 6.06 -11.82 19.06
N LYS A 42 7.07 -12.66 19.00
CA LYS A 42 7.26 -13.73 20.00
C LYS A 42 7.59 -13.17 21.38
N ALA A 43 8.42 -12.13 21.47
CA ALA A 43 8.75 -11.45 22.73
C ALA A 43 7.53 -10.75 23.36
N LEU A 44 6.53 -10.37 22.57
CA LEU A 44 5.24 -9.88 23.06
C LEU A 44 4.42 -10.99 23.77
N GLY A 45 4.80 -12.26 23.61
CA GLY A 45 4.07 -13.43 24.09
C GLY A 45 3.12 -14.01 23.02
N PHE A 46 3.20 -13.55 21.80
CA PHE A 46 2.33 -13.97 20.70
C PHE A 46 2.91 -15.21 19.97
N ASN A 47 2.02 -16.02 19.39
CA ASN A 47 2.35 -17.31 18.79
C ASN A 47 2.03 -17.41 17.31
N THR A 48 1.33 -16.42 16.76
CA THR A 48 0.84 -16.44 15.38
C THR A 48 1.11 -15.10 14.71
N VAL A 49 1.51 -15.12 13.46
CA VAL A 49 1.59 -13.93 12.61
C VAL A 49 0.49 -13.96 11.55
N GLU A 50 -0.01 -12.80 11.16
CA GLU A 50 -0.96 -12.66 10.06
C GLU A 50 -0.31 -11.87 8.93
N THR A 51 -0.59 -12.25 7.68
CA THR A 51 -0.20 -11.46 6.52
C THR A 51 -1.17 -11.59 5.35
N TYR A 52 -1.29 -10.51 4.59
CA TYR A 52 -1.97 -10.52 3.29
C TYR A 52 -1.04 -11.00 2.17
N ILE A 53 -1.64 -11.43 1.06
CA ILE A 53 -0.96 -11.63 -0.23
C ILE A 53 -1.57 -10.64 -1.23
N PRO A 54 -0.96 -9.48 -1.52
CA PRO A 54 -1.54 -8.47 -2.39
C PRO A 54 -1.42 -8.87 -3.87
N TRP A 55 -2.54 -9.11 -4.53
CA TRP A 55 -2.57 -9.48 -5.95
C TRP A 55 -1.81 -8.51 -6.85
N ALA A 56 -2.01 -7.20 -6.62
CA ALA A 56 -1.37 -6.14 -7.44
C ALA A 56 0.17 -6.20 -7.46
N LEU A 57 0.81 -6.66 -6.37
CA LEU A 57 2.28 -6.80 -6.32
C LEU A 57 2.77 -8.09 -6.98
N HIS A 58 1.98 -9.15 -6.90
CA HIS A 58 2.37 -10.46 -7.44
C HIS A 58 2.01 -10.65 -8.90
N GLU A 59 1.09 -9.85 -9.44
CA GLU A 59 0.74 -9.78 -10.86
C GLU A 59 0.66 -8.31 -11.33
N PRO A 60 1.81 -7.60 -11.38
CA PRO A 60 1.85 -6.18 -11.74
C PRO A 60 1.43 -5.90 -13.18
N GLN A 61 1.56 -6.87 -14.06
CA GLN A 61 0.98 -6.88 -15.40
C GLN A 61 0.23 -8.20 -15.58
N GLU A 62 -0.86 -8.15 -16.32
CA GLU A 62 -1.70 -9.33 -16.55
C GLU A 62 -0.88 -10.51 -17.10
N GLY A 63 -0.90 -11.63 -16.40
CA GLY A 63 -0.16 -12.84 -16.72
C GLY A 63 1.34 -12.80 -16.37
N GLN A 64 1.84 -11.74 -15.78
CA GLN A 64 3.24 -11.62 -15.35
C GLN A 64 3.33 -11.70 -13.83
N PHE A 65 3.75 -12.86 -13.33
CA PHE A 65 3.80 -13.13 -11.90
C PHE A 65 5.20 -12.96 -11.33
N GLN A 66 5.28 -12.51 -10.08
CA GLN A 66 6.54 -12.36 -9.34
C GLN A 66 6.40 -12.67 -7.86
N ALA A 67 7.45 -13.25 -7.26
CA ALA A 67 7.56 -13.53 -5.83
C ALA A 67 9.05 -13.58 -5.42
N GLU A 68 9.78 -12.50 -5.64
CA GLU A 68 11.22 -12.40 -5.38
C GLU A 68 11.53 -11.20 -4.48
N GLY A 69 12.66 -11.26 -3.76
CA GLY A 69 13.12 -10.18 -2.89
C GLY A 69 12.13 -9.87 -1.78
N MET A 70 11.64 -8.64 -1.71
CA MET A 70 10.62 -8.22 -0.72
C MET A 70 9.27 -8.93 -0.92
N LEU A 71 9.04 -9.54 -2.07
CA LEU A 71 7.80 -10.25 -2.40
C LEU A 71 7.92 -11.77 -2.23
N ASP A 72 9.05 -12.28 -1.73
CA ASP A 72 9.26 -13.72 -1.48
C ASP A 72 8.53 -14.16 -0.21
N PHE A 73 7.21 -14.33 -0.31
CA PHE A 73 6.40 -14.82 0.80
C PHE A 73 6.73 -16.27 1.20
N GLU A 74 7.26 -17.10 0.29
CA GLU A 74 7.68 -18.46 0.63
C GLU A 74 8.90 -18.44 1.57
N ALA A 75 9.88 -17.55 1.33
CA ALA A 75 10.98 -17.31 2.26
C ALA A 75 10.51 -16.77 3.61
N TYR A 76 9.52 -15.85 3.58
CA TYR A 76 8.91 -15.33 4.80
C TYR A 76 8.18 -16.42 5.59
N PHE A 77 7.42 -17.33 4.96
CA PHE A 77 6.72 -18.43 5.62
C PHE A 77 7.69 -19.46 6.23
N LYS A 78 8.77 -19.77 5.52
CA LYS A 78 9.85 -20.61 6.07
C LYS A 78 10.46 -20.00 7.33
N LEU A 79 10.68 -18.70 7.32
CA LEU A 79 11.20 -17.99 8.50
C LEU A 79 10.21 -18.03 9.67
N VAL A 80 8.90 -17.86 9.41
CA VAL A 80 7.85 -18.01 10.43
C VAL A 80 7.90 -19.40 11.06
N GLU A 81 8.00 -20.45 10.23
CA GLU A 81 8.12 -21.84 10.68
C GLU A 81 9.40 -22.09 11.49
N GLU A 82 10.57 -21.63 11.00
CA GLU A 82 11.85 -21.73 11.71
C GLU A 82 11.81 -21.10 13.11
N MET A 83 11.06 -20.01 13.27
CA MET A 83 10.91 -19.33 14.55
C MET A 83 9.87 -19.98 15.46
N GLY A 84 9.23 -21.06 15.02
CA GLY A 84 8.22 -21.79 15.78
C GLY A 84 6.92 -21.02 15.95
N LEU A 85 6.60 -20.15 14.99
CA LEU A 85 5.37 -19.37 14.94
C LEU A 85 4.37 -20.02 13.96
N TYR A 86 3.09 -19.75 14.19
CA TYR A 86 2.01 -20.09 13.25
C TYR A 86 1.66 -18.91 12.35
N LEU A 87 0.85 -19.18 11.34
CA LEU A 87 0.51 -18.20 10.31
C LEU A 87 -0.98 -18.21 9.97
N ILE A 88 -1.55 -17.02 9.84
CA ILE A 88 -2.85 -16.78 9.22
C ILE A 88 -2.56 -16.08 7.89
N VAL A 89 -3.06 -16.65 6.79
CA VAL A 89 -2.89 -16.07 5.46
C VAL A 89 -4.21 -15.49 4.96
N ARG A 90 -4.13 -14.28 4.42
CA ARG A 90 -5.28 -13.60 3.82
C ARG A 90 -5.00 -13.41 2.31
N PRO A 91 -5.23 -14.47 1.48
CA PRO A 91 -4.84 -14.51 0.07
C PRO A 91 -5.85 -13.90 -0.87
N THR A 92 -6.77 -13.15 -0.36
CA THR A 92 -7.97 -12.61 -0.98
C THR A 92 -7.74 -12.04 -2.38
N PRO A 93 -8.73 -11.78 -3.25
CA PRO A 93 -8.49 -10.90 -4.38
C PRO A 93 -8.35 -9.42 -3.94
N TYR A 94 -8.98 -9.03 -2.85
CA TYR A 94 -8.98 -7.67 -2.28
C TYR A 94 -8.51 -7.71 -0.81
N ILE A 95 -7.66 -6.78 -0.42
CA ILE A 95 -7.08 -6.73 0.93
C ILE A 95 -7.41 -5.47 1.72
N CYS A 96 -7.96 -4.42 1.11
CA CYS A 96 -8.06 -3.08 1.69
C CYS A 96 -6.70 -2.51 2.11
N ALA A 97 -6.31 -2.69 3.34
CA ALA A 97 -5.00 -2.47 3.97
C ALA A 97 -4.29 -1.17 3.56
N GLU A 98 -5.06 -0.10 3.28
CA GLU A 98 -4.57 1.19 2.78
C GLU A 98 -3.61 1.06 1.60
N PHE A 99 -3.78 -0.01 0.83
CA PHE A 99 -3.04 -0.31 -0.36
C PHE A 99 -3.73 0.27 -1.61
N ASP A 100 -2.97 0.71 -2.60
CA ASP A 100 -3.53 1.21 -3.87
C ASP A 100 -4.57 0.23 -4.43
N PHE A 101 -5.77 0.73 -4.72
CA PHE A 101 -6.90 -0.05 -5.23
C PHE A 101 -7.33 -1.22 -4.34
N GLY A 102 -6.97 -1.19 -3.03
CA GLY A 102 -7.23 -2.28 -2.09
C GLY A 102 -6.51 -3.58 -2.44
N GLY A 103 -5.36 -3.49 -3.11
CA GLY A 103 -4.55 -4.64 -3.53
C GLY A 103 -4.99 -5.30 -4.82
N LEU A 104 -6.06 -4.82 -5.46
CA LEU A 104 -6.44 -5.24 -6.80
C LEU A 104 -5.47 -4.67 -7.84
N PRO A 105 -5.10 -5.42 -8.89
CA PRO A 105 -4.24 -4.90 -9.94
C PRO A 105 -4.92 -3.79 -10.76
N ALA A 106 -4.23 -2.68 -10.99
CA ALA A 106 -4.76 -1.56 -11.76
C ALA A 106 -5.11 -1.93 -13.21
N TRP A 107 -4.43 -2.93 -13.79
CA TRP A 107 -4.72 -3.40 -15.14
C TRP A 107 -6.15 -3.97 -15.30
N LEU A 108 -6.86 -4.32 -14.22
CA LEU A 108 -8.28 -4.69 -14.26
C LEU A 108 -9.16 -3.55 -14.82
N LEU A 109 -8.74 -2.30 -14.66
CA LEU A 109 -9.44 -1.12 -15.19
C LEU A 109 -9.39 -1.00 -16.73
N ARG A 110 -8.61 -1.85 -17.42
CA ARG A 110 -8.66 -1.98 -18.89
C ARG A 110 -9.97 -2.56 -19.41
N TYR A 111 -10.74 -3.21 -18.52
CA TYR A 111 -11.97 -3.90 -18.86
C TYR A 111 -13.18 -3.10 -18.39
N PRO A 112 -13.70 -2.15 -19.20
CA PRO A 112 -14.73 -1.20 -18.75
C PRO A 112 -16.07 -1.84 -18.41
N SER A 113 -16.35 -3.05 -18.90
CA SER A 113 -17.57 -3.81 -18.58
C SER A 113 -17.43 -4.67 -17.33
N MET A 114 -16.22 -4.83 -16.80
CA MET A 114 -15.98 -5.67 -15.61
C MET A 114 -16.47 -4.97 -14.35
N ARG A 115 -17.19 -5.72 -13.52
CA ARG A 115 -17.52 -5.30 -12.16
C ARG A 115 -16.63 -6.04 -11.18
N LEU A 116 -16.01 -5.28 -10.28
CA LEU A 116 -15.09 -5.80 -9.27
C LEU A 116 -15.86 -6.31 -8.04
N ARG A 117 -15.31 -7.33 -7.38
CA ARG A 117 -15.82 -7.87 -6.12
C ARG A 117 -17.32 -8.24 -6.18
N VAL A 118 -17.74 -8.83 -7.27
CA VAL A 118 -19.09 -9.38 -7.47
C VAL A 118 -19.02 -10.64 -8.33
N ASN A 119 -20.10 -11.41 -8.41
CA ASN A 119 -20.20 -12.61 -9.23
C ASN A 119 -20.25 -12.26 -10.74
N HIS A 120 -19.17 -11.65 -11.25
CA HIS A 120 -19.00 -11.28 -12.64
C HIS A 120 -18.03 -12.25 -13.32
N PRO A 121 -18.43 -12.93 -14.42
CA PRO A 121 -17.63 -14.00 -15.04
C PRO A 121 -16.18 -13.61 -15.35
N LEU A 122 -15.97 -12.42 -15.94
CA LEU A 122 -14.63 -11.95 -16.29
C LEU A 122 -13.77 -11.66 -15.04
N PHE A 123 -14.35 -11.07 -13.98
CA PHE A 123 -13.61 -10.84 -12.75
C PHE A 123 -13.20 -12.15 -12.08
N LEU A 124 -14.14 -13.11 -11.98
CA LEU A 124 -13.85 -14.44 -11.43
C LEU A 124 -12.82 -15.22 -12.27
N GLU A 125 -12.83 -15.07 -13.60
CA GLU A 125 -11.80 -15.62 -14.48
C GLU A 125 -10.40 -15.08 -14.12
N LYS A 126 -10.25 -13.75 -13.95
CA LYS A 126 -8.96 -13.16 -13.59
C LYS A 126 -8.50 -13.60 -12.19
N VAL A 127 -9.40 -13.63 -11.21
CA VAL A 127 -9.12 -14.18 -9.88
C VAL A 127 -8.68 -15.65 -9.97
N SER A 128 -9.36 -16.46 -10.79
CA SER A 128 -9.00 -17.87 -11.00
C SER A 128 -7.57 -18.01 -11.53
N HIS A 129 -7.15 -17.22 -12.53
CA HIS A 129 -5.80 -17.26 -13.07
C HIS A 129 -4.75 -16.91 -12.01
N PHE A 130 -5.00 -15.88 -11.21
CA PHE A 130 -4.12 -15.53 -10.09
C PHE A 130 -4.03 -16.66 -9.07
N TYR A 131 -5.15 -17.29 -8.73
CA TYR A 131 -5.20 -18.41 -7.79
C TYR A 131 -4.51 -19.67 -8.32
N ASP A 132 -4.51 -19.92 -9.64
CA ASP A 132 -3.77 -21.01 -10.27
C ASP A 132 -2.25 -20.86 -10.07
N TRP A 133 -1.74 -19.63 -10.02
CA TRP A 133 -0.35 -19.35 -9.72
C TRP A 133 -0.06 -19.38 -8.20
N LEU A 134 -0.96 -18.81 -7.39
CA LEU A 134 -0.74 -18.57 -5.96
C LEU A 134 -0.85 -19.85 -5.14
N PHE A 135 -1.95 -20.61 -5.29
CA PHE A 135 -2.25 -21.72 -4.36
C PHE A 135 -1.22 -22.85 -4.38
N PRO A 136 -0.63 -23.27 -5.52
CA PRO A 136 0.46 -24.26 -5.50
C PRO A 136 1.64 -23.90 -4.60
N LYS A 137 1.86 -22.58 -4.35
CA LYS A 137 2.90 -22.05 -3.46
C LYS A 137 2.46 -22.00 -1.99
N LEU A 138 1.16 -21.85 -1.71
CA LEU A 138 0.64 -21.81 -0.35
C LEU A 138 0.38 -23.20 0.25
N LEU A 139 -0.07 -24.17 -0.56
CA LEU A 139 -0.51 -25.48 -0.09
C LEU A 139 0.54 -26.26 0.71
N PRO A 140 1.85 -26.25 0.37
CA PRO A 140 2.88 -26.93 1.15
C PRO A 140 3.03 -26.41 2.58
N TYR A 141 2.58 -25.18 2.83
CA TYR A 141 2.70 -24.53 4.14
C TYR A 141 1.47 -24.69 5.03
N GLN A 142 0.44 -25.44 4.62
CA GLN A 142 -0.72 -25.74 5.46
C GLN A 142 -0.31 -26.61 6.66
N SER A 143 -0.95 -26.40 7.82
CA SER A 143 -0.59 -27.08 9.07
C SER A 143 -0.74 -28.60 8.99
N ASP A 144 -1.75 -29.09 8.27
CA ASP A 144 -1.97 -30.52 8.00
C ASP A 144 -0.95 -31.11 6.99
N GLN A 145 -0.21 -30.27 6.28
CA GLN A 145 0.94 -30.64 5.44
C GLN A 145 2.28 -30.49 6.18
N GLY A 146 2.25 -30.00 7.41
CA GLY A 146 3.44 -29.79 8.25
C GLY A 146 3.95 -28.35 8.30
N GLY A 147 3.30 -27.41 7.62
CA GLY A 147 3.65 -26.00 7.61
C GLY A 147 2.97 -25.18 8.72
N PRO A 148 3.18 -23.86 8.75
CA PRO A 148 2.69 -22.99 9.82
C PRO A 148 1.26 -22.47 9.61
N ILE A 149 0.64 -22.60 8.42
CA ILE A 149 -0.66 -21.96 8.12
C ILE A 149 -1.78 -22.69 8.86
N LEU A 150 -2.44 -21.99 9.78
CA LEU A 150 -3.59 -22.50 10.55
C LEU A 150 -4.91 -22.33 9.80
N MET A 151 -5.14 -21.20 9.16
CA MET A 151 -6.38 -20.87 8.44
C MET A 151 -6.16 -19.83 7.36
N MET A 152 -7.09 -19.74 6.40
CA MET A 152 -7.04 -18.77 5.30
C MET A 152 -8.35 -18.00 5.19
N GLN A 153 -8.26 -16.69 4.91
CA GLN A 153 -9.42 -15.82 4.75
C GLN A 153 -10.03 -15.94 3.34
N VAL A 154 -11.36 -15.83 3.30
CA VAL A 154 -12.16 -15.65 2.08
C VAL A 154 -12.53 -14.19 1.96
N GLU A 155 -12.02 -13.49 0.94
CA GLU A 155 -12.26 -12.07 0.71
C GLU A 155 -11.81 -11.17 1.88
N ASN A 156 -12.23 -9.92 1.96
CA ASN A 156 -11.96 -9.03 3.09
C ASN A 156 -13.06 -8.01 3.29
N GLU A 157 -13.63 -7.96 4.49
CA GLU A 157 -14.66 -7.00 4.92
C GLU A 157 -15.79 -6.83 3.88
N TYR A 158 -16.19 -7.94 3.28
CA TYR A 158 -17.14 -7.92 2.17
C TYR A 158 -18.50 -7.35 2.54
N GLY A 159 -18.94 -7.56 3.77
CA GLY A 159 -20.22 -7.08 4.27
C GLY A 159 -20.32 -5.57 4.41
N SER A 160 -19.22 -4.85 4.42
CA SER A 160 -19.19 -3.38 4.35
C SER A 160 -19.20 -2.84 2.92
N TYR A 161 -19.07 -3.71 1.92
CA TYR A 161 -19.01 -3.36 0.50
C TYR A 161 -20.25 -3.80 -0.28
N ALA A 162 -20.68 -5.06 -0.11
CA ALA A 162 -21.79 -5.64 -0.87
C ALA A 162 -22.40 -6.86 -0.16
N GLU A 163 -23.42 -7.48 -0.79
CA GLU A 163 -24.16 -8.62 -0.26
C GLU A 163 -24.21 -9.84 -1.22
N ASP A 164 -23.30 -9.91 -2.20
CA ASP A 164 -23.27 -10.97 -3.21
C ASP A 164 -22.69 -12.29 -2.65
N LYS A 165 -23.53 -13.08 -1.99
CA LYS A 165 -23.16 -14.39 -1.45
C LYS A 165 -22.69 -15.37 -2.53
N ALA A 166 -23.15 -15.23 -3.78
CA ALA A 166 -22.70 -16.10 -4.87
C ALA A 166 -21.24 -15.83 -5.21
N TYR A 167 -20.84 -14.56 -5.18
CA TYR A 167 -19.43 -14.16 -5.31
C TYR A 167 -18.58 -14.77 -4.19
N MET A 168 -18.97 -14.57 -2.94
CA MET A 168 -18.24 -15.07 -1.77
C MET A 168 -18.07 -16.59 -1.82
N ARG A 169 -19.16 -17.33 -2.18
CA ARG A 169 -19.11 -18.79 -2.38
C ARG A 169 -18.19 -19.19 -3.52
N SER A 170 -18.16 -18.41 -4.62
CA SER A 170 -17.23 -18.65 -5.73
C SER A 170 -15.78 -18.54 -5.31
N ILE A 171 -15.43 -17.52 -4.51
CA ILE A 171 -14.07 -17.36 -3.96
C ILE A 171 -13.71 -18.54 -3.05
N ALA A 172 -14.56 -18.87 -2.08
CA ALA A 172 -14.33 -20.01 -1.19
C ALA A 172 -14.18 -21.34 -1.95
N GLN A 173 -15.02 -21.56 -2.98
CA GLN A 173 -14.96 -22.76 -3.81
C GLN A 173 -13.67 -22.81 -4.63
N MET A 174 -13.21 -21.68 -5.19
CA MET A 174 -11.93 -21.61 -5.90
C MET A 174 -10.73 -22.00 -5.03
N MET A 175 -10.77 -21.65 -3.74
CA MET A 175 -9.75 -22.05 -2.77
C MET A 175 -9.82 -23.57 -2.51
N LYS A 176 -11.01 -24.10 -2.19
CA LYS A 176 -11.23 -25.52 -1.88
C LYS A 176 -10.82 -26.45 -3.02
N VAL A 177 -11.23 -26.13 -4.26
CA VAL A 177 -10.91 -26.99 -5.43
C VAL A 177 -9.42 -26.99 -5.77
N ARG A 178 -8.65 -26.01 -5.31
CA ARG A 178 -7.20 -25.95 -5.45
C ARG A 178 -6.44 -26.66 -4.34
N GLY A 179 -7.13 -27.24 -3.37
CA GLY A 179 -6.51 -28.06 -2.34
C GLY A 179 -6.31 -27.36 -0.99
N VAL A 180 -7.02 -26.26 -0.72
CA VAL A 180 -7.03 -25.69 0.63
C VAL A 180 -7.81 -26.62 1.55
N THR A 181 -7.13 -27.11 2.58
CA THR A 181 -7.63 -28.08 3.58
C THR A 181 -7.74 -27.48 4.98
N VAL A 182 -6.97 -26.44 5.27
CA VAL A 182 -7.09 -25.69 6.53
C VAL A 182 -8.42 -24.93 6.57
N PRO A 183 -8.96 -24.65 7.77
CA PRO A 183 -10.19 -23.89 7.90
C PRO A 183 -10.18 -22.57 7.13
N LEU A 184 -11.29 -22.26 6.47
CA LEU A 184 -11.55 -20.95 5.88
C LEU A 184 -12.31 -20.09 6.89
N PHE A 185 -12.10 -18.77 6.82
CA PHE A 185 -12.83 -17.79 7.62
C PHE A 185 -13.18 -16.53 6.83
N THR A 186 -14.18 -15.79 7.31
CA THR A 186 -14.52 -14.43 6.87
C THR A 186 -14.31 -13.44 8.03
N SER A 187 -14.05 -12.18 7.72
CA SER A 187 -13.83 -11.13 8.70
C SER A 187 -14.53 -9.85 8.28
N ASP A 188 -15.41 -9.34 9.13
CA ASP A 188 -16.23 -8.15 8.89
C ASP A 188 -16.40 -7.34 10.18
N GLY A 189 -16.88 -6.10 10.06
CA GLY A 189 -17.35 -5.34 11.22
C GLY A 189 -18.49 -6.09 11.93
N THR A 190 -18.62 -5.93 13.23
CA THR A 190 -19.54 -6.74 14.06
C THR A 190 -20.98 -6.22 14.11
N TRP A 191 -21.34 -5.22 13.30
CA TRP A 191 -22.75 -4.83 13.15
C TRP A 191 -23.49 -5.80 12.23
N ILE A 192 -24.79 -5.96 12.51
CA ILE A 192 -25.56 -7.09 11.96
C ILE A 192 -25.59 -7.10 10.43
N GLU A 193 -25.71 -5.94 9.77
CA GLU A 193 -25.80 -5.86 8.32
C GLU A 193 -24.50 -6.32 7.65
N ALA A 194 -23.33 -6.00 8.22
CA ALA A 194 -22.05 -6.47 7.71
C ALA A 194 -21.87 -7.97 7.89
N LEU A 195 -22.21 -8.50 9.08
CA LEU A 195 -22.15 -9.94 9.35
C LEU A 195 -23.11 -10.74 8.46
N GLU A 196 -24.35 -10.27 8.27
CA GLU A 196 -25.31 -10.94 7.37
C GLU A 196 -24.85 -10.91 5.92
N SER A 197 -24.25 -9.80 5.46
CA SER A 197 -23.83 -9.64 4.07
C SER A 197 -22.47 -10.28 3.75
N GLY A 198 -21.49 -10.18 4.66
CA GLY A 198 -20.08 -10.56 4.40
C GLY A 198 -19.74 -12.01 4.74
N THR A 199 -20.48 -12.65 5.65
CA THR A 199 -20.10 -13.99 6.14
C THR A 199 -20.63 -15.13 5.26
N LEU A 200 -20.02 -16.32 5.38
CA LEU A 200 -20.48 -17.58 4.82
C LEU A 200 -20.81 -18.60 5.95
N ILE A 201 -21.43 -18.12 7.03
CA ILE A 201 -21.76 -18.95 8.19
C ILE A 201 -22.69 -20.12 7.86
N GLU A 202 -23.58 -19.96 6.88
CA GLU A 202 -24.47 -21.01 6.37
C GLU A 202 -23.71 -22.14 5.65
N ASP A 203 -22.52 -21.84 5.14
CA ASP A 203 -21.63 -22.77 4.43
C ASP A 203 -20.55 -23.36 5.37
N ASP A 204 -20.73 -23.28 6.69
CA ASP A 204 -19.78 -23.74 7.71
C ASP A 204 -18.39 -23.08 7.64
N ILE A 205 -18.30 -21.84 7.15
CA ILE A 205 -17.08 -21.05 7.15
C ILE A 205 -17.05 -20.20 8.42
N PHE A 206 -15.91 -20.25 9.12
CA PHE A 206 -15.72 -19.58 10.39
C PHE A 206 -15.85 -18.06 10.26
N VAL A 207 -16.46 -17.42 11.27
CA VAL A 207 -16.76 -15.98 11.29
C VAL A 207 -15.93 -15.31 12.34
N THR A 208 -15.27 -14.22 11.97
CA THR A 208 -14.49 -13.36 12.86
C THR A 208 -14.95 -11.90 12.75
N GLY A 209 -14.58 -11.07 13.74
CA GLY A 209 -14.90 -9.65 13.73
C GLY A 209 -13.68 -8.76 13.52
N ASN A 210 -13.90 -7.53 13.04
CA ASN A 210 -12.91 -6.44 12.94
C ASN A 210 -13.39 -5.26 13.78
N PHE A 211 -12.59 -4.85 14.78
CA PHE A 211 -12.85 -3.71 15.66
C PHE A 211 -11.59 -3.33 16.45
N GLY A 212 -11.48 -2.06 16.89
CA GLY A 212 -10.31 -1.59 17.64
C GLY A 212 -10.60 -1.18 19.09
N SER A 213 -11.86 -1.25 19.52
CA SER A 213 -12.30 -0.84 20.87
C SER A 213 -13.56 -1.59 21.28
N GLN A 214 -13.99 -1.41 22.54
CA GLN A 214 -15.22 -2.01 23.07
C GLN A 214 -15.29 -3.55 22.88
N PRO A 215 -14.26 -4.31 23.29
CA PRO A 215 -14.16 -5.74 22.99
C PRO A 215 -15.38 -6.54 23.43
N LYS A 216 -15.94 -6.24 24.61
CA LYS A 216 -17.11 -6.95 25.13
C LYS A 216 -18.34 -6.76 24.23
N GLU A 217 -18.67 -5.53 23.85
CA GLU A 217 -19.82 -5.24 23.00
C GLU A 217 -19.69 -5.93 21.63
N ASN A 218 -18.52 -5.78 21.00
CA ASN A 218 -18.24 -6.38 19.68
C ASN A 218 -18.26 -7.90 19.71
N THR A 219 -17.72 -8.52 20.77
CA THR A 219 -17.74 -9.98 20.92
C THR A 219 -19.13 -10.50 21.29
N ASP A 220 -19.93 -9.76 22.05
CA ASP A 220 -21.32 -10.10 22.33
C ASP A 220 -22.17 -10.07 21.04
N ASN A 221 -21.98 -9.06 20.17
CA ASN A 221 -22.62 -8.98 18.85
C ASN A 221 -22.24 -10.18 17.98
N LEU A 222 -20.95 -10.50 17.91
CA LEU A 222 -20.45 -11.63 17.13
C LEU A 222 -21.02 -12.97 17.66
N ARG A 223 -21.06 -13.17 18.99
CA ARG A 223 -21.64 -14.34 19.63
C ARG A 223 -23.13 -14.47 19.32
N ALA A 224 -23.90 -13.39 19.51
CA ALA A 224 -25.33 -13.38 19.24
C ALA A 224 -25.63 -13.68 17.76
N PHE A 225 -24.80 -13.20 16.84
CA PHE A 225 -24.91 -13.55 15.42
C PHE A 225 -24.68 -15.04 15.19
N MET A 226 -23.57 -15.61 15.69
CA MET A 226 -23.27 -17.04 15.52
C MET A 226 -24.35 -17.94 16.14
N GLU A 227 -24.91 -17.59 17.30
CA GLU A 227 -25.97 -18.33 17.98
C GLU A 227 -27.27 -18.42 17.14
N ARG A 228 -27.60 -17.40 16.33
CA ARG A 228 -28.77 -17.46 15.39
C ARG A 228 -28.63 -18.59 14.38
N TYR A 229 -27.42 -18.99 14.05
CA TYR A 229 -27.12 -20.09 13.14
C TYR A 229 -26.74 -21.39 13.85
N GLY A 230 -26.95 -21.43 15.18
CA GLY A 230 -26.64 -22.62 16.01
C GLY A 230 -25.15 -22.91 16.15
N LYS A 231 -24.27 -21.91 15.90
CA LYS A 231 -22.84 -22.07 16.03
C LYS A 231 -22.36 -21.66 17.42
N LYS A 232 -21.44 -22.46 17.96
CA LYS A 232 -20.75 -22.19 19.24
C LYS A 232 -19.24 -22.12 19.02
N TRP A 233 -18.83 -21.35 18.01
CA TRP A 233 -17.43 -21.18 17.69
C TRP A 233 -16.73 -20.23 18.65
N PRO A 234 -15.38 -20.31 18.75
CA PRO A 234 -14.60 -19.36 19.55
C PRO A 234 -14.73 -17.94 19.01
N LEU A 235 -14.62 -16.97 19.90
CA LEU A 235 -14.60 -15.56 19.52
C LEU A 235 -13.20 -15.16 19.05
N MET A 236 -13.13 -14.46 17.93
CA MET A 236 -11.87 -13.93 17.40
C MET A 236 -12.07 -12.57 16.73
N CYS A 237 -11.20 -11.63 17.09
CA CYS A 237 -11.00 -10.38 16.36
C CYS A 237 -9.81 -10.54 15.42
N THR A 238 -10.03 -10.45 14.11
CA THR A 238 -8.96 -10.66 13.10
C THR A 238 -8.27 -9.35 12.74
N GLU A 239 -8.91 -8.22 12.97
CA GLU A 239 -8.26 -6.91 12.93
C GLU A 239 -8.62 -6.14 14.19
N PHE A 240 -7.75 -6.23 15.20
CA PHE A 240 -7.85 -5.39 16.39
C PHE A 240 -7.02 -4.13 16.15
N TRP A 241 -7.69 -3.03 15.78
CA TRP A 241 -7.02 -1.80 15.37
C TRP A 241 -6.39 -1.10 16.58
N ASP A 242 -5.06 -1.09 16.61
CA ASP A 242 -4.24 -0.54 17.70
C ASP A 242 -3.79 0.91 17.45
N GLY A 243 -3.99 1.41 16.25
CA GLY A 243 -3.73 2.76 15.80
C GLY A 243 -4.59 3.07 14.58
N TRP A 244 -4.10 3.93 13.70
CA TRP A 244 -4.77 4.27 12.45
C TRP A 244 -3.78 4.81 11.42
N PHE A 245 -4.10 4.71 10.16
CA PHE A 245 -3.32 5.26 9.06
C PHE A 245 -3.48 6.79 8.95
N SER A 246 -2.48 7.43 8.33
CA SER A 246 -2.43 8.87 8.13
C SER A 246 -2.53 9.25 6.65
N ARG A 247 -3.00 10.48 6.39
CA ARG A 247 -3.20 11.04 5.06
C ARG A 247 -2.39 12.33 4.90
N TRP A 248 -2.04 12.65 3.66
CA TRP A 248 -1.44 13.94 3.36
C TRP A 248 -2.38 15.08 3.76
N SER A 249 -1.80 16.16 4.30
CA SER A 249 -2.50 17.36 4.78
C SER A 249 -3.41 17.15 6.01
N GLU A 250 -3.34 15.99 6.67
CA GLU A 250 -4.05 15.72 7.93
C GLU A 250 -3.05 15.46 9.07
N GLU A 251 -3.49 15.58 10.32
CA GLU A 251 -2.67 15.24 11.48
C GLU A 251 -2.49 13.73 11.61
N ILE A 252 -1.38 13.32 12.24
CA ILE A 252 -1.13 11.90 12.55
C ILE A 252 -2.12 11.46 13.63
N VAL A 253 -2.82 10.38 13.37
CA VAL A 253 -3.70 9.76 14.36
C VAL A 253 -2.86 9.06 15.41
N ARG A 254 -3.20 9.27 16.68
CA ARG A 254 -2.54 8.67 17.85
C ARG A 254 -3.56 8.03 18.75
N ARG A 255 -3.17 6.93 19.39
CA ARG A 255 -3.93 6.26 20.43
C ARG A 255 -3.05 6.06 21.66
N GLU A 256 -3.55 6.40 22.83
CA GLU A 256 -2.81 6.24 24.10
C GLU A 256 -2.52 4.77 24.40
N ALA A 257 -1.30 4.50 24.89
CA ALA A 257 -0.81 3.14 25.14
C ALA A 257 -1.65 2.37 26.17
N GLU A 258 -2.04 3.03 27.26
CA GLU A 258 -2.83 2.39 28.32
C GLU A 258 -4.29 2.15 27.90
N ASP A 259 -4.87 3.01 27.05
CA ASP A 259 -6.19 2.79 26.46
C ASP A 259 -6.18 1.53 25.58
N LEU A 260 -5.18 1.39 24.72
CA LEU A 260 -4.98 0.17 23.94
C LEU A 260 -4.79 -1.06 24.82
N ALA A 261 -3.91 -0.97 25.82
CA ALA A 261 -3.60 -2.09 26.71
C ALA A 261 -4.82 -2.61 27.46
N GLN A 262 -5.70 -1.70 27.92
CA GLN A 262 -6.93 -2.08 28.60
C GLN A 262 -7.88 -2.86 27.68
N ASP A 263 -8.08 -2.38 26.45
CA ASP A 263 -8.92 -3.08 25.45
C ASP A 263 -8.30 -4.43 25.03
N VAL A 264 -6.97 -4.49 24.85
CA VAL A 264 -6.25 -5.75 24.55
C VAL A 264 -6.44 -6.75 25.70
N LYS A 265 -6.28 -6.34 26.94
CA LYS A 265 -6.49 -7.20 28.10
C LYS A 265 -7.90 -7.79 28.15
N GLU A 266 -8.92 -6.96 27.92
CA GLU A 266 -10.30 -7.42 27.86
C GLU A 266 -10.51 -8.41 26.71
N MET A 267 -9.98 -8.11 25.49
CA MET A 267 -10.10 -9.00 24.34
C MET A 267 -9.43 -10.36 24.57
N LEU A 268 -8.24 -10.38 25.16
CA LEU A 268 -7.51 -11.61 25.49
C LEU A 268 -8.26 -12.51 26.49
N GLN A 269 -9.05 -11.92 27.38
CA GLN A 269 -9.90 -12.67 28.31
C GLN A 269 -11.16 -13.23 27.63
N LEU A 270 -11.70 -12.54 26.62
CA LEU A 270 -12.93 -12.91 25.92
C LEU A 270 -12.71 -13.91 24.77
N GLY A 271 -11.59 -13.79 24.06
CA GLY A 271 -11.36 -14.57 22.84
C GLY A 271 -9.92 -14.50 22.34
N SER A 272 -9.71 -14.88 21.10
CA SER A 272 -8.46 -14.74 20.36
C SER A 272 -8.43 -13.44 19.56
N MET A 273 -7.24 -12.94 19.25
CA MET A 273 -7.10 -11.69 18.52
C MET A 273 -5.87 -11.67 17.61
N ASN A 274 -5.93 -10.79 16.63
CA ASN A 274 -4.81 -10.36 15.81
C ASN A 274 -4.67 -8.84 15.90
N LEU A 275 -3.57 -8.35 16.44
CA LEU A 275 -3.26 -6.92 16.42
C LEU A 275 -3.10 -6.45 14.97
N PHE A 276 -3.81 -5.43 14.60
CA PHE A 276 -3.70 -4.80 13.31
C PHE A 276 -3.32 -3.31 13.49
N LEU A 277 -2.03 -3.01 13.40
CA LEU A 277 -0.87 -3.82 13.01
C LEU A 277 0.14 -3.98 14.16
N LEU A 278 0.87 -5.08 14.24
CA LEU A 278 2.02 -5.12 15.15
C LEU A 278 3.13 -4.19 14.66
N ARG A 279 3.39 -4.19 13.35
CA ARG A 279 4.27 -3.25 12.65
C ARG A 279 3.74 -2.99 11.24
N GLY A 280 3.46 -1.73 10.94
CA GLY A 280 2.91 -1.34 9.64
C GLY A 280 3.93 -1.33 8.52
N GLY A 281 5.13 -0.80 8.77
CA GLY A 281 6.18 -0.65 7.76
C GLY A 281 5.97 0.54 6.82
N THR A 282 6.43 0.40 5.58
CA THR A 282 6.47 1.48 4.58
C THR A 282 5.70 1.11 3.32
N ASN A 283 4.89 2.02 2.82
CA ASN A 283 4.30 1.95 1.49
C ASN A 283 5.33 2.36 0.43
N PHE A 284 6.32 1.50 0.19
CA PHE A 284 7.38 1.79 -0.78
C PHE A 284 6.85 2.08 -2.18
N GLY A 285 7.55 2.94 -2.89
CA GLY A 285 7.15 3.34 -4.24
C GLY A 285 5.82 4.11 -4.25
N PHE A 286 4.84 3.58 -4.93
CA PHE A 286 3.54 4.22 -5.13
C PHE A 286 2.36 3.37 -4.65
N ILE A 287 2.59 2.43 -3.72
CA ILE A 287 1.58 1.46 -3.27
C ILE A 287 0.59 2.02 -2.24
N SER A 288 0.81 3.22 -1.70
CA SER A 288 -0.17 3.84 -0.79
C SER A 288 -1.51 4.06 -1.49
N GLY A 289 -2.58 3.68 -0.81
CA GLY A 289 -3.94 3.85 -1.27
C GLY A 289 -4.49 5.25 -1.02
N CYS A 290 -5.80 5.35 -1.12
CA CYS A 290 -6.54 6.59 -0.97
C CYS A 290 -7.85 6.34 -0.23
N SER A 291 -8.21 7.23 0.69
CA SER A 291 -9.54 7.21 1.30
C SER A 291 -10.53 8.03 0.47
N ALA A 292 -11.80 7.67 0.53
CA ALA A 292 -12.89 8.45 -0.06
C ALA A 292 -13.69 9.17 1.03
N ARG A 293 -13.82 10.49 0.92
CA ARG A 293 -14.64 11.29 1.82
C ARG A 293 -15.51 12.24 0.99
N LYS A 294 -16.80 11.91 0.82
CA LYS A 294 -17.73 12.62 -0.07
C LYS A 294 -17.19 12.66 -1.52
N SER A 295 -17.01 13.85 -2.09
CA SER A 295 -16.43 14.05 -3.42
C SER A 295 -14.91 13.92 -3.46
N LYS A 296 -14.22 14.01 -2.31
CA LYS A 296 -12.76 14.09 -2.23
C LYS A 296 -12.13 12.72 -2.06
N ASP A 297 -11.07 12.50 -2.82
CA ASP A 297 -10.12 11.43 -2.60
C ASP A 297 -8.96 11.97 -1.76
N LEU A 298 -8.58 11.23 -0.71
CA LEU A 298 -7.62 11.65 0.31
C LEU A 298 -6.45 10.67 0.32
N PRO A 299 -5.37 10.96 -0.43
CA PRO A 299 -4.21 10.09 -0.54
C PRO A 299 -3.53 9.86 0.81
N GLN A 300 -3.12 8.62 1.04
CA GLN A 300 -2.38 8.22 2.23
C GLN A 300 -0.89 8.50 2.06
N ILE A 301 -0.20 8.70 3.19
CA ILE A 301 1.23 8.98 3.22
C ILE A 301 2.06 7.73 2.90
N THR A 302 3.35 7.93 2.65
CA THR A 302 4.30 6.84 2.38
C THR A 302 4.55 5.98 3.61
N SER A 303 4.69 6.58 4.79
CA SER A 303 4.78 5.82 6.02
C SER A 303 3.48 5.07 6.32
N TYR A 304 3.58 3.80 6.63
CA TYR A 304 2.48 3.01 7.17
C TYR A 304 2.74 2.66 8.64
N ASP A 305 3.33 3.60 9.38
CA ASP A 305 3.62 3.46 10.81
C ASP A 305 2.38 3.06 11.61
N PHE A 306 1.21 3.59 11.23
CA PHE A 306 -0.10 3.24 11.79
C PHE A 306 -0.26 3.58 13.28
N ASP A 307 0.74 4.23 13.89
CA ASP A 307 0.86 4.36 15.34
C ASP A 307 0.89 2.99 16.04
N ALA A 308 1.51 2.00 15.39
CA ALA A 308 1.57 0.61 15.82
C ALA A 308 2.47 0.41 17.05
N PRO A 309 2.38 -0.75 17.74
CA PRO A 309 3.28 -1.11 18.85
C PRO A 309 4.77 -1.10 18.47
N ILE A 310 5.10 -1.39 17.21
CA ILE A 310 6.46 -1.25 16.68
C ILE A 310 6.44 -0.18 15.59
N THR A 311 7.34 0.80 15.68
CA THR A 311 7.46 1.87 14.68
C THR A 311 7.78 1.35 13.28
N GLU A 312 7.56 2.19 12.25
CA GLU A 312 7.95 1.92 10.86
C GLU A 312 9.39 1.39 10.74
N TRP A 313 10.32 1.90 11.54
CA TRP A 313 11.76 1.53 11.54
C TRP A 313 12.16 0.45 12.55
N GLY A 314 11.20 -0.18 13.23
CA GLY A 314 11.45 -1.37 14.05
C GLY A 314 11.81 -1.11 15.51
N GLN A 315 11.43 0.03 16.09
CA GLN A 315 11.59 0.31 17.51
C GLN A 315 10.30 -0.01 18.27
N PRO A 316 10.34 -0.81 19.35
CA PRO A 316 9.23 -0.97 20.27
C PRO A 316 8.81 0.36 20.91
N THR A 317 7.51 0.64 20.96
CA THR A 317 6.93 1.86 21.53
C THR A 317 6.39 1.62 22.93
N GLU A 318 5.88 2.66 23.57
CA GLU A 318 5.14 2.52 24.84
C GLU A 318 3.95 1.56 24.71
N LYS A 319 3.26 1.55 23.55
CA LYS A 319 2.20 0.60 23.26
C LYS A 319 2.67 -0.85 23.28
N TYR A 320 3.86 -1.11 22.71
CA TYR A 320 4.45 -2.45 22.73
C TYR A 320 4.61 -2.96 24.15
N TYR A 321 5.23 -2.17 25.03
CA TYR A 321 5.46 -2.56 26.43
C TYR A 321 4.17 -2.66 27.23
N ALA A 322 3.19 -1.79 26.98
CA ALA A 322 1.89 -1.84 27.60
C ALA A 322 1.12 -3.12 27.21
N VAL A 323 1.12 -3.48 25.92
CA VAL A 323 0.50 -4.73 25.42
C VAL A 323 1.24 -5.95 25.96
N GLN A 324 2.60 -5.95 25.97
CA GLN A 324 3.39 -7.03 26.54
C GLN A 324 3.04 -7.27 28.02
N ARG A 325 2.97 -6.22 28.80
CA ARG A 325 2.60 -6.28 30.22
C ARG A 325 1.22 -6.94 30.42
N VAL A 326 0.18 -6.48 29.74
CA VAL A 326 -1.17 -7.04 29.91
C VAL A 326 -1.29 -8.45 29.36
N THR A 327 -0.52 -8.81 28.31
CA THR A 327 -0.44 -10.19 27.81
C THR A 327 0.07 -11.12 28.90
N HIS A 328 1.14 -10.77 29.61
CA HIS A 328 1.67 -11.57 30.73
C HIS A 328 0.79 -11.52 32.00
N GLU A 329 0.00 -10.48 32.18
CA GLU A 329 -1.03 -10.46 33.25
C GLU A 329 -2.14 -11.48 32.98
N VAL A 330 -2.55 -11.66 31.73
CA VAL A 330 -3.59 -12.65 31.35
C VAL A 330 -3.01 -14.06 31.22
N PHE A 331 -1.79 -14.20 30.75
CA PHE A 331 -1.09 -15.47 30.51
C PHE A 331 0.28 -15.48 31.24
N PRO A 332 0.29 -15.65 32.59
CA PRO A 332 1.52 -15.56 33.38
C PRO A 332 2.52 -16.71 33.12
N GLU A 333 2.10 -17.76 32.44
CA GLU A 333 2.94 -18.88 32.03
C GLU A 333 3.84 -18.58 30.81
N LEU A 334 3.59 -17.49 30.09
CA LEU A 334 4.38 -17.12 28.93
C LEU A 334 5.78 -16.65 29.35
N GLU A 335 6.78 -17.02 28.55
CA GLU A 335 8.15 -16.57 28.77
C GLU A 335 8.29 -15.07 28.53
N GLN A 336 8.91 -14.37 29.48
CA GLN A 336 9.23 -12.95 29.33
C GLN A 336 10.51 -12.81 28.49
N MET A 337 10.42 -12.08 27.41
CA MET A 337 11.52 -11.84 26.48
C MET A 337 11.66 -10.33 26.23
N GLU A 338 12.92 -9.88 26.12
CA GLU A 338 13.18 -8.48 25.76
C GLU A 338 13.10 -8.29 24.24
N PRO A 339 12.42 -7.25 23.76
CA PRO A 339 12.35 -6.99 22.32
C PRO A 339 13.68 -6.46 21.76
N ILE A 340 13.90 -6.71 20.48
CA ILE A 340 14.99 -6.10 19.70
C ILE A 340 14.56 -4.71 19.27
N SER A 341 15.42 -3.70 19.47
CA SER A 341 15.22 -2.34 18.98
C SER A 341 16.27 -2.03 17.91
N ARG A 342 15.80 -1.76 16.69
CA ARG A 342 16.68 -1.32 15.60
C ARG A 342 17.10 0.14 15.82
N GLN A 343 18.32 0.46 15.43
CA GLN A 343 18.88 1.80 15.56
C GLN A 343 19.09 2.42 14.18
N ALA A 344 18.69 3.68 14.03
CA ALA A 344 18.99 4.48 12.86
C ALA A 344 20.27 5.30 13.07
N LYS A 345 20.92 5.71 11.98
CA LYS A 345 22.17 6.47 11.98
C LYS A 345 22.05 7.73 11.13
N ALA A 346 22.56 8.84 11.65
CA ALA A 346 22.75 10.06 10.88
C ALA A 346 24.09 10.00 10.12
N TYR A 347 24.03 10.34 8.83
CA TYR A 347 25.23 10.40 7.98
C TYR A 347 25.57 11.82 7.53
N GLY A 348 24.71 12.81 7.87
CA GLY A 348 24.88 14.22 7.50
C GLY A 348 24.37 14.54 6.10
N SER A 349 24.92 15.59 5.50
CA SER A 349 24.45 16.14 4.22
C SER A 349 25.42 15.84 3.09
N PHE A 350 24.87 15.54 1.92
CA PHE A 350 25.58 15.25 0.68
C PHE A 350 25.22 16.30 -0.37
N PRO A 351 26.21 16.89 -1.07
CA PRO A 351 25.95 17.95 -2.03
C PRO A 351 25.32 17.43 -3.32
N LEU A 352 24.56 18.30 -3.98
CA LEU A 352 24.01 18.06 -5.30
C LEU A 352 25.11 17.86 -6.33
N LEU A 353 25.02 16.79 -7.12
CA LEU A 353 25.98 16.49 -8.20
C LEU A 353 25.51 16.97 -9.57
N GLY A 354 24.21 16.88 -9.86
CA GLY A 354 23.67 17.28 -11.15
C GLY A 354 22.16 17.26 -11.20
N THR A 355 21.61 17.84 -12.25
CA THR A 355 20.17 17.91 -12.50
C THR A 355 19.83 17.50 -13.93
N ALA A 356 18.63 16.94 -14.13
CA ALA A 356 18.06 16.69 -15.44
C ALA A 356 16.57 17.11 -15.43
N ASN A 357 16.17 17.98 -16.36
CA ASN A 357 14.77 18.36 -16.47
C ASN A 357 13.98 17.27 -17.21
N LEU A 358 12.84 16.85 -16.62
CA LEU A 358 12.02 15.79 -17.21
C LEU A 358 11.57 16.13 -18.64
N LEU A 359 11.20 17.39 -18.92
CA LEU A 359 10.66 17.78 -20.21
C LEU A 359 11.71 17.66 -21.32
N ASP A 360 13.00 17.69 -20.98
CA ASP A 360 14.11 17.47 -21.92
C ASP A 360 14.42 15.97 -22.11
N VAL A 361 14.39 15.19 -21.01
CA VAL A 361 14.92 13.81 -21.02
C VAL A 361 13.85 12.73 -21.14
N ALA A 362 12.56 13.06 -21.18
CA ALA A 362 11.47 12.07 -21.15
C ALA A 362 11.59 10.99 -22.25
N ALA A 363 11.97 11.37 -23.46
CA ALA A 363 12.13 10.45 -24.57
C ALA A 363 13.39 9.55 -24.46
N ASP A 364 14.36 9.92 -23.62
CA ASP A 364 15.58 9.13 -23.42
C ASP A 364 15.37 8.07 -22.34
N ILE A 365 14.54 8.37 -21.33
CA ILE A 365 14.35 7.52 -20.14
C ILE A 365 13.16 6.57 -20.25
N THR A 366 12.22 6.80 -21.17
CA THR A 366 11.04 5.95 -21.36
C THR A 366 10.62 5.87 -22.82
N GLU A 367 9.89 4.83 -23.17
CA GLU A 367 9.36 4.64 -24.53
C GLU A 367 8.29 5.69 -24.85
N GLU A 368 8.35 6.27 -26.06
CA GLU A 368 7.34 7.16 -26.60
C GLU A 368 6.20 6.34 -27.24
N ILE A 369 4.98 6.54 -26.75
CA ILE A 369 3.77 5.93 -27.32
C ILE A 369 2.92 7.03 -27.95
N LEU A 370 2.85 7.06 -29.28
CA LEU A 370 2.05 8.04 -30.03
C LEU A 370 0.63 7.51 -30.26
N LEU A 371 -0.36 8.26 -29.77
CA LEU A 371 -1.78 7.96 -29.93
C LEU A 371 -2.54 9.20 -30.42
N ASP A 372 -3.71 8.98 -31.06
CA ASP A 372 -4.58 10.08 -31.52
C ASP A 372 -5.04 10.96 -30.36
N TYR A 373 -5.44 10.35 -29.24
CA TYR A 373 -5.94 11.04 -28.04
C TYR A 373 -5.26 10.52 -26.78
N PRO A 374 -5.16 11.34 -25.72
CA PRO A 374 -4.64 10.90 -24.45
C PRO A 374 -5.37 9.66 -23.95
N GLN A 375 -4.63 8.72 -23.38
CA GLN A 375 -5.16 7.51 -22.77
C GLN A 375 -4.76 7.46 -21.28
N PRO A 376 -5.61 6.89 -20.41
CA PRO A 376 -5.25 6.63 -19.03
C PRO A 376 -4.04 5.68 -18.90
N MET A 377 -3.36 5.75 -17.75
CA MET A 377 -2.17 4.94 -17.46
C MET A 377 -2.41 3.44 -17.67
N GLU A 378 -3.55 2.91 -17.21
CA GLU A 378 -3.87 1.50 -17.28
C GLU A 378 -3.98 1.00 -18.72
N GLN A 379 -4.46 1.84 -19.63
CA GLN A 379 -4.61 1.49 -21.05
C GLN A 379 -3.27 1.32 -21.77
N ILE A 380 -2.21 1.98 -21.29
CA ILE A 380 -0.86 1.89 -21.85
C ILE A 380 0.08 0.99 -21.03
N GLY A 381 -0.47 0.23 -20.07
CA GLY A 381 0.33 -0.70 -19.26
C GLY A 381 1.09 -0.09 -18.10
N GLN A 382 0.68 1.08 -17.63
CA GLN A 382 1.24 1.73 -16.45
C GLN A 382 0.27 1.64 -15.27
N ASN A 383 0.74 1.19 -14.11
CA ASN A 383 -0.10 1.07 -12.91
C ASN A 383 0.02 2.29 -12.00
N HIS A 384 1.22 2.84 -11.85
CA HIS A 384 1.58 3.84 -10.83
C HIS A 384 2.50 4.92 -11.39
N GLY A 385 2.82 5.91 -10.55
CA GLY A 385 3.80 6.95 -10.84
C GLY A 385 3.22 8.16 -11.54
N TYR A 386 3.93 8.65 -12.53
CA TYR A 386 3.59 9.84 -13.30
C TYR A 386 3.48 9.49 -14.78
N ILE A 387 2.63 10.21 -15.51
CA ILE A 387 2.56 10.13 -16.97
C ILE A 387 2.70 11.53 -17.55
N LEU A 388 3.56 11.68 -18.57
CA LEU A 388 3.70 12.90 -19.32
C LEU A 388 3.01 12.73 -20.68
N TYR A 389 2.08 13.65 -20.98
CA TYR A 389 1.46 13.79 -22.29
C TYR A 389 2.07 14.99 -23.00
N ARG A 390 2.52 14.82 -24.25
CA ARG A 390 3.11 15.88 -25.07
C ARG A 390 2.45 15.96 -26.43
N SER A 391 2.17 17.18 -26.89
CA SER A 391 1.70 17.44 -28.25
C SER A 391 2.25 18.77 -28.77
N ASP A 392 2.52 18.83 -30.08
CA ASP A 392 2.89 20.05 -30.80
C ASP A 392 1.67 20.57 -31.54
N ILE A 393 1.24 21.78 -31.20
CA ILE A 393 0.09 22.44 -31.83
C ILE A 393 0.52 23.63 -32.66
N LYS A 394 -0.29 24.03 -33.65
CA LYS A 394 -0.10 25.27 -34.35
C LYS A 394 -0.72 26.42 -33.56
N ASN A 395 0.07 27.47 -33.34
CA ASN A 395 -0.42 28.72 -32.75
C ASN A 395 -1.39 29.41 -33.75
N GLN A 396 -2.62 29.63 -33.34
CA GLN A 396 -3.68 30.17 -34.19
C GLN A 396 -4.21 31.52 -33.73
N TYR A 397 -4.10 31.79 -32.45
CA TYR A 397 -4.68 32.97 -31.82
C TYR A 397 -3.67 33.70 -30.94
N HIS A 398 -3.87 34.98 -30.68
CA HIS A 398 -3.05 35.74 -29.74
C HIS A 398 -3.14 35.17 -28.32
N GLU A 399 -4.31 34.65 -27.96
CA GLU A 399 -4.58 33.97 -26.69
C GLU A 399 -5.22 32.61 -26.99
N GLU A 400 -4.56 31.56 -26.54
CA GLU A 400 -4.99 30.16 -26.66
C GLU A 400 -5.62 29.68 -25.35
N ARG A 401 -6.46 28.65 -25.42
CA ARG A 401 -7.18 28.07 -24.29
C ARG A 401 -6.85 26.60 -24.14
N LEU A 402 -6.45 26.19 -22.95
CA LEU A 402 -6.10 24.80 -22.63
C LEU A 402 -7.02 24.26 -21.53
N LYS A 403 -7.51 23.03 -21.69
CA LYS A 403 -8.34 22.35 -20.71
C LYS A 403 -8.12 20.84 -20.79
N ALA A 404 -7.87 20.19 -19.65
CA ALA A 404 -7.85 18.74 -19.53
C ALA A 404 -9.06 18.24 -18.75
N LEU A 405 -9.75 17.24 -19.28
CA LEU A 405 -11.03 16.75 -18.74
C LEU A 405 -10.86 15.37 -18.12
N GLU A 406 -11.62 15.11 -17.03
CA GLU A 406 -11.59 13.82 -16.31
C GLU A 406 -10.15 13.34 -16.07
N THR A 407 -9.34 14.22 -15.49
CA THR A 407 -7.92 13.95 -15.23
C THR A 407 -7.71 13.64 -13.76
N HIS A 408 -6.96 12.59 -13.46
CA HIS A 408 -6.73 12.08 -12.10
C HIS A 408 -5.26 11.71 -11.90
N ASP A 409 -4.57 12.31 -10.85
CA ASP A 409 -5.21 13.13 -9.77
C ASP A 409 -4.70 14.58 -9.79
N ARG A 410 -3.37 14.80 -9.90
CA ARG A 410 -2.74 16.13 -9.87
C ARG A 410 -2.00 16.40 -11.18
N CYS A 411 -2.24 17.54 -11.78
CA CYS A 411 -1.78 17.87 -13.11
C CYS A 411 -0.93 19.12 -13.11
N HIS A 412 0.20 19.06 -13.79
CA HIS A 412 1.04 20.22 -14.11
C HIS A 412 0.99 20.46 -15.60
N PHE A 413 0.74 21.68 -16.01
CA PHE A 413 0.64 22.11 -17.38
C PHE A 413 1.82 22.99 -17.76
N TYR A 414 2.42 22.72 -18.92
CA TYR A 414 3.56 23.48 -19.43
C TYR A 414 3.29 23.87 -20.88
N VAL A 415 3.74 25.08 -21.23
CA VAL A 415 3.69 25.64 -22.58
C VAL A 415 5.11 26.03 -22.97
N ASN A 416 5.66 25.42 -24.03
CA ASN A 416 7.07 25.60 -24.40
C ASN A 416 8.03 25.44 -23.21
N GLN A 417 7.80 24.41 -22.39
CA GLN A 417 8.53 24.08 -21.16
C GLN A 417 8.39 25.09 -20.00
N GLU A 418 7.58 26.14 -20.16
CA GLU A 418 7.27 27.06 -19.05
C GLU A 418 6.02 26.59 -18.31
N HIS A 419 6.09 26.54 -16.98
CA HIS A 419 4.96 26.15 -16.15
C HIS A 419 3.80 27.15 -16.29
N LEU A 420 2.63 26.64 -16.70
CA LEU A 420 1.41 27.43 -16.85
C LEU A 420 0.55 27.39 -15.59
N ALA A 421 0.25 26.17 -15.10
CA ALA A 421 -0.62 25.96 -13.95
C ALA A 421 -0.43 24.57 -13.36
N THR A 422 -0.84 24.43 -12.10
CA THR A 422 -1.06 23.12 -11.45
C THR A 422 -2.51 23.04 -11.04
N GLN A 423 -3.19 21.92 -11.38
CA GLN A 423 -4.57 21.68 -10.99
C GLN A 423 -4.67 20.42 -10.13
N TYR A 424 -5.46 20.50 -9.08
CA TYR A 424 -5.71 19.40 -8.14
C TYR A 424 -7.15 19.46 -7.61
N ARG A 425 -7.81 18.33 -7.47
CA ARG A 425 -9.18 18.20 -6.95
C ARG A 425 -10.19 19.03 -7.74
N GLU A 426 -10.79 20.05 -7.09
CA GLU A 426 -11.85 20.89 -7.65
C GLU A 426 -11.40 21.74 -8.84
N GLU A 427 -10.10 22.00 -8.97
CA GLU A 427 -9.53 22.78 -10.08
C GLU A 427 -9.40 21.98 -11.37
N ILE A 428 -9.48 20.64 -11.28
CA ILE A 428 -9.36 19.74 -12.45
C ILE A 428 -10.47 20.08 -13.46
N GLY A 429 -10.04 20.46 -14.66
CA GLY A 429 -10.94 20.82 -15.75
C GLY A 429 -11.23 22.31 -15.86
N ASP A 430 -10.62 23.16 -15.01
CA ASP A 430 -10.66 24.60 -15.23
C ASP A 430 -9.91 25.00 -16.49
N GLU A 431 -10.43 26.00 -17.19
CA GLU A 431 -9.84 26.53 -18.43
C GLU A 431 -8.65 27.44 -18.09
N MET A 432 -7.53 27.22 -18.76
CA MET A 432 -6.32 28.02 -18.65
C MET A 432 -6.08 28.81 -19.93
N LEU A 433 -5.72 30.10 -19.79
CA LEU A 433 -5.38 30.98 -20.89
C LEU A 433 -3.86 31.10 -21.01
N PHE A 434 -3.34 31.08 -22.21
CA PHE A 434 -1.91 31.29 -22.46
C PHE A 434 -1.65 31.96 -23.79
N SER A 435 -0.49 32.59 -23.93
CA SER A 435 -0.01 33.19 -25.17
C SER A 435 1.42 32.72 -25.46
N ALA A 436 1.74 32.58 -26.74
CA ALA A 436 3.09 32.23 -27.18
C ALA A 436 3.40 32.96 -28.50
N ASP A 437 4.66 33.37 -28.65
CA ASP A 437 5.12 34.10 -29.84
C ASP A 437 5.66 33.18 -30.96
N THR A 438 5.64 31.85 -30.74
CA THR A 438 6.12 30.85 -31.68
C THR A 438 5.00 30.35 -32.59
N GLU A 439 5.32 29.98 -33.85
CA GLU A 439 4.34 29.42 -34.78
C GLU A 439 3.82 28.06 -34.34
N ARG A 440 4.65 27.27 -33.67
CA ARG A 440 4.30 25.98 -33.06
C ARG A 440 4.53 26.09 -31.54
N ILE A 441 3.62 25.47 -30.82
CA ILE A 441 3.60 25.49 -29.36
C ILE A 441 3.66 24.05 -28.90
N GLN A 442 4.64 23.72 -28.05
CA GLN A 442 4.68 22.45 -27.34
C GLN A 442 3.82 22.56 -26.08
N ILE A 443 2.88 21.64 -25.94
CA ILE A 443 2.06 21.46 -24.73
C ILE A 443 2.50 20.19 -24.04
N ASP A 444 2.86 20.31 -22.75
CA ASP A 444 3.15 19.19 -21.87
C ASP A 444 2.16 19.17 -20.71
N VAL A 445 1.62 17.98 -20.40
CA VAL A 445 0.73 17.75 -19.26
C VAL A 445 1.28 16.58 -18.46
N LEU A 446 1.87 16.88 -17.30
CA LEU A 446 2.37 15.87 -16.37
C LEU A 446 1.27 15.55 -15.36
N VAL A 447 0.85 14.29 -15.30
CA VAL A 447 -0.18 13.84 -14.36
C VAL A 447 0.41 12.87 -13.35
N GLU A 448 0.17 13.16 -12.07
CA GLU A 448 0.49 12.28 -10.95
C GLU A 448 -0.71 11.42 -10.57
N ASN A 449 -0.50 10.12 -10.47
CA ASN A 449 -1.39 9.18 -9.78
C ASN A 449 -1.08 9.23 -8.28
N MET A 450 -1.97 9.78 -7.47
CA MET A 450 -1.79 9.92 -6.02
C MET A 450 -2.32 8.74 -5.21
N GLY A 451 -2.65 7.64 -5.86
CA GLY A 451 -3.24 6.44 -5.27
C GLY A 451 -4.72 6.28 -5.60
N ARG A 452 -5.17 5.02 -5.69
CA ARG A 452 -6.57 4.66 -5.91
C ARG A 452 -7.25 4.39 -4.57
N VAL A 453 -8.55 4.65 -4.54
CA VAL A 453 -9.37 4.34 -3.36
C VAL A 453 -9.26 2.84 -3.03
N ASN A 454 -8.96 2.56 -1.75
CA ASN A 454 -8.78 1.20 -1.24
C ASN A 454 -10.02 0.65 -0.52
N TYR A 455 -10.98 1.50 -0.15
CA TYR A 455 -12.16 1.09 0.63
C TYR A 455 -13.42 1.88 0.23
N GLY A 456 -14.56 1.17 0.22
CA GLY A 456 -15.87 1.78 0.06
C GLY A 456 -16.35 1.92 -1.39
N TYR A 457 -17.43 2.69 -1.57
CA TYR A 457 -18.21 2.76 -2.80
C TYR A 457 -17.46 3.29 -4.02
N LYS A 458 -16.40 4.06 -3.82
CA LYS A 458 -15.60 4.61 -4.93
C LYS A 458 -14.58 3.64 -5.53
N LEU A 459 -14.41 2.45 -4.97
CA LEU A 459 -13.45 1.46 -5.50
C LEU A 459 -13.63 1.22 -7.00
N GLY A 460 -14.87 1.10 -7.49
CA GLY A 460 -15.19 0.94 -8.91
C GLY A 460 -15.54 2.23 -9.65
N ALA A 461 -15.26 3.41 -9.09
CA ALA A 461 -15.62 4.67 -9.71
C ALA A 461 -14.73 5.00 -10.93
N PRO A 462 -15.26 5.71 -11.95
CA PRO A 462 -14.47 6.15 -13.10
C PRO A 462 -13.22 6.97 -12.76
N SER A 463 -13.21 7.67 -11.62
CA SER A 463 -12.08 8.44 -11.10
C SER A 463 -10.89 7.59 -10.64
N GLN A 464 -11.03 6.28 -10.56
CA GLN A 464 -9.92 5.37 -10.24
C GLN A 464 -9.03 5.03 -11.44
N SER A 465 -9.48 5.35 -12.66
CA SER A 465 -8.64 5.37 -13.85
C SER A 465 -7.74 6.60 -13.82
N LYS A 466 -6.41 6.43 -13.88
CA LYS A 466 -5.43 7.50 -13.66
C LYS A 466 -4.81 8.05 -14.94
N GLY A 467 -4.42 9.31 -14.93
CA GLY A 467 -4.03 10.05 -16.13
C GLY A 467 -5.20 10.85 -16.73
N VAL A 468 -5.13 11.15 -18.00
CA VAL A 468 -6.18 11.90 -18.74
C VAL A 468 -7.15 10.90 -19.37
N LYS A 469 -8.40 10.92 -18.93
CA LYS A 469 -9.47 10.06 -19.45
C LYS A 469 -10.44 10.79 -20.38
N GLY A 470 -10.82 12.02 -20.04
CA GLY A 470 -11.78 12.81 -20.82
C GLY A 470 -11.20 13.53 -22.03
N GLY A 471 -9.87 13.57 -22.15
CA GLY A 471 -9.15 14.21 -23.24
C GLY A 471 -8.65 15.61 -22.93
N ILE A 472 -7.83 16.14 -23.84
CA ILE A 472 -7.27 17.51 -23.76
C ILE A 472 -7.81 18.36 -24.91
N MET A 473 -8.35 19.52 -24.55
CA MET A 473 -8.93 20.49 -25.49
C MET A 473 -8.02 21.70 -25.61
N ILE A 474 -7.84 22.15 -26.86
CA ILE A 474 -7.26 23.45 -27.18
C ILE A 474 -8.32 24.24 -27.94
N ASN A 475 -8.64 25.45 -27.48
CA ASN A 475 -9.69 26.30 -28.06
C ASN A 475 -11.02 25.55 -28.27
N HIS A 476 -11.46 24.85 -27.21
CA HIS A 476 -12.70 24.06 -27.18
C HIS A 476 -12.75 22.86 -28.14
N GLN A 477 -11.62 22.45 -28.70
CA GLN A 477 -11.52 21.31 -29.61
C GLN A 477 -10.57 20.26 -29.08
N PHE A 478 -10.97 18.98 -29.09
CA PHE A 478 -10.05 17.88 -28.82
C PHE A 478 -8.96 17.82 -29.87
N ARG A 479 -7.71 17.83 -29.42
CA ARG A 479 -6.55 17.73 -30.31
C ARG A 479 -6.07 16.28 -30.44
N LYS A 480 -5.58 15.95 -31.64
CA LYS A 480 -4.95 14.67 -31.95
C LYS A 480 -3.43 14.77 -31.86
N GLY A 481 -2.80 13.58 -31.77
CA GLY A 481 -1.34 13.44 -31.84
C GLY A 481 -0.67 13.70 -30.51
N TRP A 482 -0.95 12.83 -29.53
CA TRP A 482 -0.38 12.89 -28.21
C TRP A 482 0.65 11.79 -28.02
N LYS A 483 1.86 12.18 -27.65
CA LYS A 483 2.92 11.31 -27.16
C LYS A 483 2.71 11.07 -25.66
N HIS A 484 2.83 9.81 -25.24
CA HIS A 484 2.71 9.38 -23.87
C HIS A 484 4.05 8.86 -23.40
N TYR A 485 4.51 9.32 -22.25
CA TYR A 485 5.73 8.90 -21.59
C TYR A 485 5.38 8.35 -20.20
N ALA A 486 5.45 7.02 -20.05
CA ALA A 486 5.09 6.32 -18.81
C ALA A 486 6.26 6.35 -17.82
N LEU A 487 6.18 7.18 -16.80
CA LEU A 487 7.23 7.37 -15.79
C LEU A 487 6.97 6.42 -14.60
N LYS A 488 7.53 5.21 -14.68
CA LYS A 488 7.29 4.14 -13.69
C LYS A 488 8.17 4.27 -12.45
N PHE A 489 9.29 4.98 -12.54
CA PHE A 489 10.32 5.11 -11.49
C PHE A 489 10.84 3.75 -10.99
N ASP A 490 10.87 2.78 -11.88
CA ASP A 490 11.51 1.49 -11.65
C ASP A 490 13.02 1.57 -11.98
N LYS A 491 13.72 0.51 -11.60
CA LYS A 491 15.17 0.41 -11.80
C LYS A 491 15.57 0.55 -13.27
N GLU A 492 14.73 0.07 -14.19
CA GLU A 492 15.01 0.13 -15.63
C GLU A 492 14.95 1.58 -16.15
N MET A 493 13.90 2.33 -15.79
CA MET A 493 13.76 3.75 -16.14
C MET A 493 14.89 4.58 -15.55
N LEU A 494 15.17 4.40 -14.23
CA LEU A 494 16.20 5.18 -13.54
C LEU A 494 17.61 4.89 -14.07
N ALA A 495 17.89 3.68 -14.52
CA ALA A 495 19.18 3.32 -15.12
C ALA A 495 19.43 3.99 -16.48
N LYS A 496 18.39 4.48 -17.16
CA LYS A 496 18.50 5.25 -18.42
C LYS A 496 18.73 6.74 -18.17
N LEU A 497 18.58 7.20 -16.94
CA LEU A 497 18.76 8.61 -16.57
C LEU A 497 20.25 8.88 -16.29
N ASP A 498 21.01 9.17 -17.34
CA ASP A 498 22.45 9.45 -17.29
C ASP A 498 22.83 10.88 -17.75
N CYS A 499 21.86 11.65 -18.27
CA CYS A 499 22.05 12.96 -18.88
C CYS A 499 21.96 14.13 -17.86
N TYR A 500 22.72 14.01 -16.76
CA TYR A 500 22.78 15.10 -15.79
C TYR A 500 23.70 16.22 -16.24
N SER A 501 23.25 17.46 -16.08
CA SER A 501 24.03 18.68 -16.26
C SER A 501 24.36 19.35 -14.92
N ALA A 502 25.33 20.27 -14.95
CA ALA A 502 25.57 21.13 -13.79
C ALA A 502 24.29 21.88 -13.38
N PRO A 503 24.00 21.99 -12.07
CA PRO A 503 22.78 22.64 -11.60
C PRO A 503 22.66 24.06 -12.15
N PRO A 504 21.55 24.43 -12.80
CA PRO A 504 21.33 25.80 -13.25
C PRO A 504 21.08 26.73 -12.08
N GLU A 505 21.29 28.04 -12.29
CA GLU A 505 21.03 29.07 -11.27
C GLU A 505 19.54 29.05 -10.82
N LYS A 506 18.64 28.88 -11.79
CA LYS A 506 17.22 28.69 -11.55
C LYS A 506 16.80 27.32 -12.07
N VAL A 507 16.33 26.47 -11.17
CA VAL A 507 15.77 25.18 -11.52
C VAL A 507 14.31 25.38 -11.93
N LYS A 508 13.89 24.67 -13.00
CA LYS A 508 12.50 24.59 -13.46
C LYS A 508 12.00 23.17 -13.22
N ALA A 509 10.91 23.03 -12.50
CA ALA A 509 10.24 21.74 -12.37
C ALA A 509 9.60 21.32 -13.71
N PRO A 510 9.44 20.02 -13.94
CA PRO A 510 9.83 18.90 -13.08
C PRO A 510 11.28 18.49 -13.30
N THR A 511 12.02 18.26 -12.22
CA THR A 511 13.47 18.04 -12.28
C THR A 511 13.92 16.84 -11.45
N PHE A 512 14.84 16.07 -11.99
CA PHE A 512 15.61 15.05 -11.27
C PHE A 512 16.88 15.67 -10.69
N TYR A 513 17.15 15.35 -9.41
CA TYR A 513 18.36 15.74 -8.68
C TYR A 513 19.14 14.50 -8.30
N ARG A 514 20.44 14.46 -8.61
CA ARG A 514 21.32 13.33 -8.34
C ARG A 514 22.27 13.63 -7.20
N PHE A 515 22.35 12.69 -6.25
CA PHE A 515 23.27 12.72 -5.12
C PHE A 515 24.01 11.40 -5.02
N GLU A 516 25.23 11.43 -4.49
CA GLU A 516 25.99 10.25 -4.10
C GLU A 516 26.36 10.35 -2.63
N ALA A 517 26.26 9.22 -1.91
CA ALA A 517 26.62 9.13 -0.51
C ALA A 517 27.53 7.92 -0.27
N GLU A 518 28.72 8.17 0.28
CA GLU A 518 29.60 7.10 0.80
C GLU A 518 29.30 6.93 2.28
N LEU A 519 28.88 5.71 2.68
CA LEU A 519 28.42 5.39 4.01
C LEU A 519 29.31 4.36 4.66
N ASN A 520 29.68 4.59 5.92
CA ASN A 520 30.38 3.63 6.77
C ASN A 520 29.42 3.13 7.86
N ASP A 521 29.57 1.87 8.29
CA ASP A 521 28.71 1.23 9.30
C ASP A 521 27.24 1.38 8.93
N ILE A 522 26.82 0.64 7.92
CA ILE A 522 25.49 0.74 7.31
C ILE A 522 24.41 0.39 8.33
N ALA A 523 23.50 1.32 8.55
CA ALA A 523 22.33 1.21 9.41
C ALA A 523 21.12 1.89 8.76
N ASP A 524 19.93 1.68 9.31
CA ASP A 524 18.71 2.39 8.90
C ASP A 524 18.93 3.91 9.01
N THR A 525 18.27 4.70 8.16
CA THR A 525 18.38 6.16 8.19
C THR A 525 17.10 6.82 7.66
N PHE A 526 17.00 8.13 7.77
CA PHE A 526 15.87 8.92 7.28
C PHE A 526 16.37 10.04 6.38
N ILE A 527 15.73 10.22 5.22
CA ILE A 527 15.95 11.38 4.37
C ILE A 527 15.10 12.53 4.89
N ASP A 528 15.74 13.68 5.20
CA ASP A 528 15.02 14.90 5.55
C ASP A 528 14.44 15.57 4.29
N CYS A 529 13.11 15.55 4.18
CA CYS A 529 12.36 16.16 3.08
C CYS A 529 11.72 17.51 3.47
N SER A 530 12.06 18.08 4.63
CA SER A 530 11.42 19.31 5.17
C SER A 530 11.58 20.55 4.29
N LYS A 531 12.60 20.56 3.41
CA LYS A 531 12.88 21.65 2.47
C LYS A 531 12.45 21.33 1.03
N TYR A 532 11.86 20.15 0.78
CA TYR A 532 11.45 19.71 -0.55
C TYR A 532 9.98 20.07 -0.79
N GLY A 533 9.57 20.14 -2.04
CA GLY A 533 8.19 20.43 -2.42
C GLY A 533 7.34 19.15 -2.49
N LYS A 534 7.31 18.52 -3.64
CA LYS A 534 6.54 17.29 -3.88
C LYS A 534 7.20 16.41 -4.93
N GLY A 535 7.22 15.11 -4.66
CA GLY A 535 7.79 14.17 -5.61
C GLY A 535 8.01 12.79 -5.04
N CYS A 536 9.08 12.12 -5.49
CA CYS A 536 9.51 10.83 -4.97
C CYS A 536 11.03 10.72 -4.94
N ILE A 537 11.55 9.80 -4.12
CA ILE A 537 12.98 9.56 -3.99
C ILE A 537 13.29 8.09 -4.23
N SER A 538 14.37 7.85 -4.96
CA SER A 538 14.92 6.50 -5.15
C SER A 538 16.34 6.40 -4.59
N VAL A 539 16.68 5.22 -4.07
CA VAL A 539 18.04 4.85 -3.65
C VAL A 539 18.49 3.60 -4.39
N ASN A 540 19.63 3.65 -5.05
CA ASN A 540 20.19 2.51 -5.78
C ASN A 540 19.21 1.88 -6.80
N GLY A 541 18.33 2.71 -7.39
CA GLY A 541 17.27 2.28 -8.32
C GLY A 541 16.01 1.74 -7.65
N PHE A 542 15.90 1.76 -6.32
CA PHE A 542 14.70 1.38 -5.57
C PHE A 542 13.91 2.63 -5.17
N ASN A 543 12.64 2.69 -5.55
CA ASN A 543 11.75 3.82 -5.21
C ASN A 543 11.27 3.71 -3.75
N LEU A 544 11.70 4.65 -2.91
CA LEU A 544 11.33 4.72 -1.49
C LEU A 544 9.89 5.20 -1.28
N GLY A 545 9.36 6.03 -2.18
CA GLY A 545 8.02 6.57 -2.07
C GLY A 545 7.92 8.07 -2.30
N ARG A 546 6.72 8.57 -2.05
CA ARG A 546 6.35 10.00 -2.22
C ARG A 546 6.73 10.81 -0.98
N TYR A 547 7.15 12.03 -1.21
CA TYR A 547 7.20 13.09 -0.20
C TYR A 547 6.32 14.28 -0.65
N TRP A 548 5.84 15.04 0.31
CA TRP A 548 5.05 16.24 0.06
C TRP A 548 5.16 17.21 1.24
N ASN A 549 5.41 18.51 0.95
CA ASN A 549 5.52 19.55 1.96
C ASN A 549 4.21 19.84 2.73
N GLU A 550 3.07 19.31 2.26
CA GLU A 550 1.82 19.35 3.01
C GLU A 550 1.87 18.53 4.31
N GLY A 551 2.81 17.59 4.43
CA GLY A 551 2.94 16.75 5.62
C GLY A 551 1.77 15.79 5.82
N PRO A 552 1.69 15.10 6.97
CA PRO A 552 2.32 15.39 8.28
C PRO A 552 3.76 14.92 8.44
N ILE A 553 4.27 14.07 7.54
CA ILE A 553 5.65 13.62 7.57
C ILE A 553 6.50 14.41 6.58
N HIS A 554 7.72 14.75 6.99
CA HIS A 554 8.74 15.38 6.14
C HIS A 554 10.00 14.50 6.07
N TYR A 555 9.82 13.19 6.00
CA TYR A 555 10.90 12.22 5.87
C TYR A 555 10.51 11.08 4.94
N LEU A 556 11.53 10.37 4.44
CA LEU A 556 11.41 9.02 3.92
C LEU A 556 12.36 8.10 4.68
N TYR A 557 11.85 6.98 5.14
CA TYR A 557 12.63 5.95 5.82
C TYR A 557 13.43 5.13 4.81
N VAL A 558 14.69 4.84 5.13
CA VAL A 558 15.60 4.05 4.30
C VAL A 558 16.11 2.85 5.12
N PRO A 559 15.60 1.64 4.89
CA PRO A 559 16.14 0.43 5.52
C PRO A 559 17.58 0.18 5.11
N SER A 560 18.40 -0.29 6.05
CA SER A 560 19.81 -0.60 5.83
C SER A 560 20.05 -1.60 4.70
N GLY A 561 19.12 -2.54 4.48
CA GLY A 561 19.23 -3.51 3.40
C GLY A 561 19.16 -2.94 1.98
N LEU A 562 18.70 -1.70 1.81
CA LEU A 562 18.74 -0.96 0.54
C LEU A 562 20.06 -0.20 0.34
N LEU A 563 20.87 -0.05 1.39
CA LEU A 563 22.09 0.75 1.40
C LEU A 563 23.33 -0.11 1.13
N LYS A 564 24.38 0.54 0.63
CA LYS A 564 25.71 0.02 0.33
C LYS A 564 26.76 1.01 0.84
N GLU A 565 28.05 0.69 0.69
CA GLU A 565 29.13 1.66 0.94
C GLU A 565 29.00 2.91 0.03
N LYS A 566 28.66 2.71 -1.25
CA LYS A 566 28.40 3.79 -2.21
C LYS A 566 26.95 3.72 -2.68
N ASN A 567 26.23 4.83 -2.52
CA ASN A 567 24.81 4.93 -2.82
C ASN A 567 24.55 6.07 -3.78
N GLU A 568 23.65 5.83 -4.73
CA GLU A 568 23.06 6.86 -5.56
C GLU A 568 21.64 7.16 -5.08
N PHE A 569 21.34 8.45 -4.86
CA PHE A 569 19.99 8.93 -4.59
C PHE A 569 19.53 9.81 -5.74
N ILE A 570 18.31 9.57 -6.20
CA ILE A 570 17.64 10.38 -7.21
C ILE A 570 16.37 10.93 -6.61
N VAL A 571 16.29 12.26 -6.53
CA VAL A 571 15.10 12.99 -6.07
C VAL A 571 14.40 13.55 -7.30
N PHE A 572 13.14 13.17 -7.51
CA PHE A 572 12.26 13.78 -8.51
C PHE A 572 11.38 14.82 -7.82
N GLU A 573 11.44 16.05 -8.30
CA GLU A 573 10.75 17.20 -7.70
C GLU A 573 9.84 17.85 -8.75
N THR A 574 8.56 17.99 -8.41
CA THR A 574 7.54 18.55 -9.29
C THR A 574 7.21 20.02 -9.05
N GLU A 575 7.68 20.58 -7.93
CA GLU A 575 7.56 22.00 -7.60
C GLU A 575 8.84 22.75 -7.97
N ASN A 576 8.76 24.07 -8.07
CA ASN A 576 9.93 24.92 -8.38
C ASN A 576 10.81 25.13 -7.12
N VAL A 577 11.20 24.03 -6.49
CA VAL A 577 12.08 24.02 -5.31
C VAL A 577 13.49 23.60 -5.73
N LYS A 578 14.49 24.41 -5.38
CA LYS A 578 15.89 24.07 -5.60
C LYS A 578 16.40 23.22 -4.44
N ILE A 579 16.83 21.98 -4.74
CA ILE A 579 17.40 21.05 -3.76
C ILE A 579 18.93 21.09 -3.91
N GLU A 580 19.64 21.59 -2.90
CA GLU A 580 21.10 21.77 -2.92
C GLU A 580 21.85 20.65 -2.19
N GLU A 581 21.18 19.95 -1.27
CA GLU A 581 21.74 18.89 -0.44
C GLU A 581 20.71 17.79 -0.14
N LEU A 582 21.19 16.57 0.04
CA LEU A 582 20.44 15.44 0.59
C LEU A 582 20.94 15.22 2.02
N THR A 583 20.06 15.25 3.01
CA THR A 583 20.44 15.06 4.42
C THR A 583 19.88 13.73 4.95
N LEU A 584 20.76 12.93 5.56
CA LEU A 584 20.45 11.63 6.18
C LEU A 584 20.53 11.75 7.70
N LEU A 585 19.40 11.50 8.38
CA LEU A 585 19.20 11.65 9.82
C LEU A 585 19.00 10.31 10.52
N ASP A 586 19.15 10.29 11.84
CA ASP A 586 18.90 9.14 12.72
C ASP A 586 17.47 9.11 13.30
N HIS A 587 16.61 10.04 12.91
CA HIS A 587 15.24 10.19 13.40
C HIS A 587 14.29 10.72 12.32
N PRO A 588 12.99 10.41 12.42
CA PRO A 588 11.98 10.94 11.51
C PRO A 588 11.72 12.43 11.75
N VAL A 589 11.36 13.16 10.67
CA VAL A 589 10.99 14.57 10.70
C VAL A 589 9.49 14.72 10.46
N TYR A 590 8.81 15.43 11.34
CA TYR A 590 7.38 15.69 11.23
C TYR A 590 7.11 17.17 10.94
N LYS A 591 5.98 17.46 10.30
CA LYS A 591 5.49 18.83 10.11
C LYS A 591 5.26 19.47 11.48
N LYS A 592 5.80 20.67 11.68
CA LYS A 592 5.63 21.44 12.93
C LYS A 592 4.25 22.10 12.98
#